data_1bc2fb90d2d1689347b3b1dfd72c127e
#
_entry.id   1bc2fb90d2d1689347b3b1dfd72c127e
#
_cell.length_a   1.000
_cell.length_b   1.000
_cell.length_c   1.000
_cell.angle_alpha   90.00
_cell.angle_beta   90.00
_cell.angle_gamma   90.00
#
_symmetry.space_group_name_H-M   'P 1'
#
loop_
_entity.id
_entity.type
_entity.pdbx_description
1 polymer ?
#
loop_
_entity_poly.entity_id
_entity_poly.type
_entity_poly.pdbx_seq_one_letter_code
_entity_poly.pdbx_strand_id
1 'polypeptide(L)'
;IFGAKQEDGSAIHFIYESDGRLINSAQIVGNITDENMLRLLETVEGFGKLVHSIGVSVETDNPKEEMEFIFQMYGKKDLYGGGTNLRCSLTGDGMERRIYLSDYTWTEDDYIPGQIKFIMSAPEKMGKASVRFYLNDGYTAPEEVEEEAVDTKSERYCTMIERSLMNLGNTYRIRKAIEKARAGKEVTLAYIGGSITQGAGATPINTE
;
A
#
# COMPACT_ATOMS: atom_id res chain seq x y z
N ILE A 1 1.83 -4.84 -17.28
CA ILE A 1 1.37 -3.44 -17.13
C ILE A 1 0.54 -3.04 -18.34
N PHE A 2 -0.36 -2.08 -18.14
CA PHE A 2 -1.26 -1.57 -19.17
C PHE A 2 -1.45 -0.07 -18.97
N GLY A 3 -1.20 0.73 -20.00
CA GLY A 3 -1.35 2.19 -19.96
C GLY A 3 -2.81 2.61 -19.94
N ALA A 4 -3.42 2.68 -18.75
CA ALA A 4 -4.78 3.17 -18.61
C ALA A 4 -4.85 4.68 -18.82
N LYS A 5 -5.73 5.13 -19.71
CA LYS A 5 -5.92 6.56 -20.00
C LYS A 5 -6.46 7.29 -18.79
N GLN A 6 -5.81 8.38 -18.41
CA GLN A 6 -6.22 9.30 -17.36
C GLN A 6 -7.01 10.48 -17.92
N GLU A 7 -7.64 11.28 -17.06
CA GLU A 7 -8.40 12.47 -17.47
C GLU A 7 -7.53 13.53 -18.18
N ASP A 8 -6.28 13.67 -17.76
CA ASP A 8 -5.29 14.56 -18.36
C ASP A 8 -4.69 14.03 -19.69
N GLY A 9 -5.13 12.87 -20.14
CA GLY A 9 -4.67 12.22 -21.36
C GLY A 9 -3.42 11.39 -21.21
N SER A 10 -2.79 11.36 -20.04
CA SER A 10 -1.64 10.47 -19.75
C SER A 10 -2.06 9.01 -19.73
N ALA A 11 -1.07 8.10 -19.84
CA ALA A 11 -1.26 6.67 -19.76
C ALA A 11 -0.48 6.10 -18.57
N ILE A 12 -1.17 5.75 -17.50
CA ILE A 12 -0.53 5.31 -16.25
C ILE A 12 -1.05 3.93 -15.86
N HIS A 13 -0.13 3.10 -15.37
CA HIS A 13 -0.44 1.85 -14.71
C HIS A 13 0.07 1.87 -13.27
N PHE A 14 -0.80 1.54 -12.31
CA PHE A 14 -0.45 1.36 -10.91
C PHE A 14 -0.38 -0.12 -10.58
N ILE A 15 0.75 -0.61 -10.05
CA ILE A 15 0.92 -2.00 -9.63
C ILE A 15 1.04 -2.19 -8.13
N TYR A 16 1.19 -1.10 -7.40
CA TYR A 16 1.27 -1.08 -5.95
C TYR A 16 0.76 0.25 -5.43
N GLU A 17 -0.01 0.21 -4.35
CA GLU A 17 -0.44 1.36 -3.57
C GLU A 17 -0.32 1.01 -2.09
N SER A 18 -0.19 2.02 -1.21
CA SER A 18 0.04 1.79 0.22
C SER A 18 -1.23 1.37 0.96
N ASP A 19 -1.69 0.19 0.68
CA ASP A 19 -2.81 -0.49 1.33
C ASP A 19 -2.40 -1.89 1.84
N GLY A 20 -1.12 -2.04 2.21
CA GLY A 20 -0.54 -3.32 2.61
C GLY A 20 -0.02 -4.20 1.46
N ARG A 21 -0.19 -3.80 0.20
CA ARG A 21 0.22 -4.63 -0.95
C ARG A 21 1.71 -4.91 -1.01
N LEU A 22 2.56 -3.97 -0.57
CA LEU A 22 4.01 -4.21 -0.51
C LEU A 22 4.34 -5.31 0.50
N ILE A 23 3.70 -5.28 1.67
CA ILE A 23 3.84 -6.31 2.71
C ILE A 23 3.33 -7.64 2.18
N ASN A 24 2.15 -7.67 1.58
CA ASN A 24 1.58 -8.88 0.99
C ASN A 24 2.51 -9.46 -0.09
N SER A 25 3.09 -8.61 -0.94
CA SER A 25 4.05 -9.04 -1.95
C SER A 25 5.33 -9.59 -1.32
N ALA A 26 5.84 -8.98 -0.26
CA ALA A 26 7.00 -9.47 0.47
C ALA A 26 6.74 -10.84 1.11
N GLN A 27 5.56 -11.06 1.67
CA GLN A 27 5.16 -12.35 2.24
C GLN A 27 4.96 -13.44 1.17
N ILE A 28 4.21 -13.14 0.12
CA ILE A 28 3.79 -14.14 -0.87
C ILE A 28 4.92 -14.43 -1.87
N VAL A 29 5.56 -13.40 -2.40
CA VAL A 29 6.58 -13.53 -3.44
C VAL A 29 7.97 -13.62 -2.84
N GLY A 30 8.26 -12.81 -1.82
CA GLY A 30 9.55 -12.76 -1.13
C GLY A 30 9.73 -13.82 -0.06
N ASN A 31 8.66 -14.52 0.32
CA ASN A 31 8.65 -15.49 1.42
C ASN A 31 9.20 -14.91 2.74
N ILE A 32 8.95 -13.63 2.99
CA ILE A 32 9.34 -12.95 4.23
C ILE A 32 8.25 -13.21 5.26
N THR A 33 8.60 -13.87 6.37
CA THR A 33 7.69 -14.24 7.46
C THR A 33 7.99 -13.52 8.77
N ASP A 34 9.13 -12.83 8.85
CA ASP A 34 9.52 -12.06 10.02
C ASP A 34 8.71 -10.76 10.09
N GLU A 35 7.86 -10.62 11.13
CA GLU A 35 6.96 -9.48 11.29
C GLU A 35 7.72 -8.16 11.47
N ASN A 36 8.89 -8.19 12.13
CA ASN A 36 9.69 -7.00 12.31
C ASN A 36 10.26 -6.50 10.98
N MET A 37 10.66 -7.41 10.10
CA MET A 37 11.06 -7.05 8.74
C MET A 37 9.88 -6.48 7.94
N LEU A 38 8.70 -7.07 8.05
CA LEU A 38 7.51 -6.58 7.36
C LEU A 38 7.12 -5.18 7.81
N ARG A 39 7.19 -4.89 9.12
CA ARG A 39 6.92 -3.55 9.68
C ARG A 39 7.85 -2.47 9.13
N LEU A 40 9.07 -2.80 8.72
CA LEU A 40 9.98 -1.83 8.10
C LEU A 40 9.44 -1.31 6.77
N LEU A 41 8.63 -2.09 6.09
CA LEU A 41 8.01 -1.67 4.83
C LEU A 41 6.87 -0.63 5.04
N GLU A 42 6.46 -0.40 6.27
CA GLU A 42 5.41 0.56 6.63
C GLU A 42 5.94 1.98 6.89
N THR A 43 7.26 2.16 6.96
CA THR A 43 7.86 3.47 7.21
C THR A 43 8.96 3.78 6.20
N VAL A 44 9.16 5.06 5.93
CA VAL A 44 10.23 5.53 5.03
C VAL A 44 11.60 5.17 5.58
N GLU A 45 11.81 5.39 6.88
CA GLU A 45 13.08 5.08 7.54
C GLU A 45 13.36 3.57 7.51
N GLY A 46 12.36 2.75 7.84
CA GLY A 46 12.50 1.29 7.80
C GLY A 46 12.71 0.78 6.39
N PHE A 47 11.95 1.29 5.42
CA PHE A 47 12.14 0.97 4.01
C PHE A 47 13.58 1.29 3.55
N GLY A 48 14.09 2.49 3.87
CA GLY A 48 15.46 2.87 3.53
C GLY A 48 16.55 2.07 4.23
N LYS A 49 16.28 1.51 5.43
CA LYS A 49 17.20 0.60 6.11
C LYS A 49 17.18 -0.80 5.51
N LEU A 50 16.01 -1.29 5.12
CA LEU A 50 15.85 -2.64 4.58
C LEU A 50 16.26 -2.74 3.12
N VAL A 51 15.87 -1.78 2.29
CA VAL A 51 16.06 -1.82 0.84
C VAL A 51 17.32 -1.06 0.43
N HIS A 52 18.19 -1.74 -0.31
CA HIS A 52 19.39 -1.16 -0.91
C HIS A 52 19.09 -0.49 -2.25
N SER A 53 18.35 -1.18 -3.11
CA SER A 53 18.03 -0.69 -4.45
C SER A 53 16.76 -1.35 -5.00
N ILE A 54 16.15 -0.69 -5.98
CA ILE A 54 14.99 -1.18 -6.72
C ILE A 54 15.45 -1.49 -8.15
N GLY A 55 15.31 -2.74 -8.58
CA GLY A 55 15.54 -3.17 -9.95
C GLY A 55 14.23 -3.20 -10.71
N VAL A 56 14.20 -2.57 -11.88
CA VAL A 56 13.00 -2.50 -12.72
C VAL A 56 13.32 -2.86 -14.15
N SER A 57 12.52 -3.72 -14.74
CA SER A 57 12.58 -4.03 -16.17
C SER A 57 11.19 -4.10 -16.76
N VAL A 58 11.07 -3.70 -18.01
CA VAL A 58 9.84 -3.82 -18.80
C VAL A 58 10.16 -4.41 -20.17
N GLU A 59 9.38 -5.38 -20.59
CA GLU A 59 9.44 -5.97 -21.91
C GLU A 59 8.14 -5.65 -22.64
N THR A 60 8.24 -5.04 -23.82
CA THR A 60 7.12 -4.72 -24.71
C THR A 60 7.37 -5.32 -26.10
N ASP A 61 6.38 -5.26 -26.97
CA ASP A 61 6.50 -5.63 -28.39
C ASP A 61 7.45 -4.69 -29.17
N ASN A 62 7.72 -3.50 -28.64
CA ASN A 62 8.69 -2.56 -29.19
C ASN A 62 9.83 -2.31 -28.18
N PRO A 63 11.02 -2.93 -28.33
CA PRO A 63 12.15 -2.75 -27.42
C PRO A 63 12.65 -1.31 -27.25
N LYS A 64 12.30 -0.42 -28.17
CA LYS A 64 12.67 1.01 -28.12
C LYS A 64 11.57 1.89 -27.52
N GLU A 65 10.50 1.31 -27.07
CA GLU A 65 9.45 2.07 -26.40
C GLU A 65 9.95 2.66 -25.09
N GLU A 66 9.86 3.97 -24.98
CA GLU A 66 10.29 4.71 -23.79
C GLU A 66 9.13 4.85 -22.80
N MET A 67 9.43 4.72 -21.53
CA MET A 67 8.49 4.91 -20.43
C MET A 67 9.21 5.34 -19.16
N GLU A 68 8.47 5.82 -18.19
CA GLU A 68 9.02 6.20 -16.88
C GLU A 68 8.46 5.29 -15.78
N PHE A 69 9.36 4.82 -14.92
CA PHE A 69 8.99 4.18 -13.66
C PHE A 69 9.11 5.18 -12.53
N ILE A 70 8.14 5.18 -11.63
CA ILE A 70 8.15 6.00 -10.42
C ILE A 70 7.80 5.12 -9.22
N PHE A 71 8.70 5.11 -8.23
CA PHE A 71 8.37 4.67 -6.89
C PHE A 71 8.19 5.92 -6.03
N GLN A 72 6.96 6.18 -5.63
CA GLN A 72 6.59 7.39 -4.91
C GLN A 72 6.42 7.11 -3.43
N MET A 73 7.05 7.93 -2.58
CA MET A 73 6.68 8.04 -1.18
C MET A 73 5.44 8.91 -1.04
N TYR A 74 4.55 8.60 -0.11
CA TYR A 74 3.48 9.50 0.26
C TYR A 74 4.00 10.61 1.16
N GLY A 75 3.41 11.80 1.03
CA GLY A 75 3.72 12.95 1.88
C GLY A 75 2.79 13.04 3.08
N LYS A 76 3.29 13.60 4.18
CA LYS A 76 2.49 13.87 5.40
C LYS A 76 1.49 15.00 5.21
N LYS A 77 1.87 16.03 4.45
CA LYS A 77 1.05 17.23 4.22
C LYS A 77 0.16 17.09 3.00
N ASP A 78 0.72 16.55 1.93
CA ASP A 78 0.01 16.22 0.70
C ASP A 78 0.33 14.79 0.33
N LEU A 79 -0.67 13.92 0.46
CA LEU A 79 -0.50 12.48 0.30
C LEU A 79 0.15 12.11 -1.04
N TYR A 80 -0.26 12.77 -2.11
CA TYR A 80 0.16 12.42 -3.47
C TYR A 80 1.22 13.37 -4.07
N GLY A 81 1.43 14.55 -3.48
CA GLY A 81 2.31 15.58 -4.00
C GLY A 81 3.55 15.87 -3.15
N GLY A 82 3.52 15.52 -1.85
CA GLY A 82 4.55 15.94 -0.89
C GLY A 82 5.75 15.02 -0.74
N GLY A 83 5.63 13.76 -1.12
CA GLY A 83 6.67 12.76 -0.89
C GLY A 83 7.72 12.68 -2.00
N THR A 84 8.87 12.08 -1.67
CA THR A 84 9.98 11.85 -2.60
C THR A 84 9.58 10.86 -3.69
N ASN A 85 9.95 11.17 -4.92
CA ASN A 85 9.75 10.30 -6.08
C ASN A 85 11.09 9.73 -6.55
N LEU A 86 11.24 8.40 -6.48
CA LEU A 86 12.36 7.69 -7.07
C LEU A 86 12.00 7.37 -8.52
N ARG A 87 12.76 7.92 -9.47
CA ARG A 87 12.42 7.87 -10.89
C ARG A 87 13.46 7.12 -11.69
N CYS A 88 13.02 6.42 -12.73
CA CYS A 88 13.90 5.75 -13.67
C CYS A 88 13.27 5.74 -15.06
N SER A 89 14.04 6.20 -16.07
CA SER A 89 13.66 6.02 -17.47
C SER A 89 13.92 4.57 -17.90
N LEU A 90 12.94 3.98 -18.54
CA LEU A 90 12.97 2.59 -19.01
C LEU A 90 12.76 2.54 -20.52
N THR A 91 13.27 1.46 -21.10
CA THR A 91 12.95 1.05 -22.46
C THR A 91 12.29 -0.34 -22.45
N GLY A 92 11.49 -0.64 -23.45
CA GLY A 92 10.77 -1.91 -23.57
C GLY A 92 11.66 -3.12 -23.90
N ASP A 93 12.96 -3.03 -23.62
CA ASP A 93 13.99 -4.02 -24.00
C ASP A 93 14.14 -5.19 -23.01
N GLY A 94 13.41 -5.17 -21.91
CA GLY A 94 13.49 -6.18 -20.86
C GLY A 94 14.73 -6.08 -19.96
N MET A 95 15.64 -5.15 -20.21
CA MET A 95 16.84 -4.98 -19.39
C MET A 95 16.52 -4.31 -18.06
N GLU A 96 17.09 -4.87 -16.97
CA GLU A 96 16.92 -4.28 -15.65
C GLU A 96 17.68 -2.96 -15.53
N ARG A 97 16.96 -1.93 -15.08
CA ARG A 97 17.53 -0.67 -14.61
C ARG A 97 17.45 -0.64 -13.09
N ARG A 98 18.43 -0.03 -12.45
CA ARG A 98 18.54 -0.05 -10.99
C ARG A 98 18.53 1.37 -10.42
N ILE A 99 17.68 1.57 -9.42
CA ILE A 99 17.59 2.79 -8.63
C ILE A 99 18.20 2.48 -7.26
N TYR A 100 19.25 3.19 -6.88
CA TYR A 100 19.87 3.05 -5.57
C TYR A 100 19.24 4.04 -4.60
N LEU A 101 18.84 3.56 -3.42
CA LEU A 101 18.21 4.43 -2.43
C LEU A 101 19.20 5.45 -1.85
N SER A 102 20.50 5.11 -1.86
CA SER A 102 21.57 6.04 -1.46
C SER A 102 21.66 7.31 -2.31
N ASP A 103 21.11 7.31 -3.51
CA ASP A 103 21.14 8.47 -4.41
C ASP A 103 20.03 9.50 -4.06
N TYR A 104 19.19 9.17 -3.10
CA TYR A 104 18.06 10.00 -2.67
C TYR A 104 18.19 10.41 -1.22
N THR A 105 17.73 11.61 -0.93
CA THR A 105 17.61 12.12 0.44
C THR A 105 16.14 12.21 0.80
N TRP A 106 15.77 11.54 1.89
CA TRP A 106 14.43 11.63 2.42
C TRP A 106 14.17 12.99 3.03
N THR A 107 12.97 13.50 2.86
CA THR A 107 12.52 14.77 3.42
C THR A 107 11.70 14.54 4.69
N GLU A 108 11.53 15.59 5.49
CA GLU A 108 10.66 15.52 6.68
C GLU A 108 9.18 15.26 6.32
N ASP A 109 8.81 15.54 5.06
CA ASP A 109 7.45 15.32 4.56
C ASP A 109 7.21 13.87 4.12
N ASP A 110 8.24 13.09 3.87
CA ASP A 110 8.10 11.68 3.52
C ASP A 110 7.43 10.90 4.67
N TYR A 111 6.42 10.10 4.32
CA TYR A 111 5.58 9.40 5.28
C TYR A 111 5.75 7.87 5.18
N ILE A 112 5.24 7.28 4.12
CA ILE A 112 5.28 5.84 3.88
C ILE A 112 5.58 5.53 2.40
N PRO A 113 6.09 4.33 2.09
CA PRO A 113 6.09 3.85 0.71
C PRO A 113 4.69 3.94 0.12
N GLY A 114 4.52 4.73 -0.93
CA GLY A 114 3.22 5.13 -1.44
C GLY A 114 2.71 4.25 -2.56
N GLN A 115 3.26 4.41 -3.75
CA GLN A 115 2.78 3.71 -4.94
C GLN A 115 3.85 3.50 -5.99
N ILE A 116 3.69 2.45 -6.79
CA ILE A 116 4.49 2.17 -7.98
C ILE A 116 3.65 2.48 -9.21
N LYS A 117 4.18 3.34 -10.07
CA LYS A 117 3.54 3.71 -11.34
C LYS A 117 4.50 3.49 -12.50
N PHE A 118 3.91 3.08 -13.62
CA PHE A 118 4.53 3.12 -14.92
C PHE A 118 3.79 4.15 -15.77
N ILE A 119 4.52 5.16 -16.24
CA ILE A 119 4.01 6.15 -17.19
C ILE A 119 4.36 5.65 -18.57
N MET A 120 3.34 5.23 -19.30
CA MET A 120 3.47 4.65 -20.63
C MET A 120 3.48 5.75 -21.69
N SER A 121 4.06 5.48 -22.85
CA SER A 121 4.13 6.43 -23.97
C SER A 121 2.77 6.81 -24.55
N ALA A 122 1.78 5.92 -24.44
CA ALA A 122 0.41 6.12 -24.92
C ALA A 122 -0.57 5.22 -24.18
N PRO A 123 -1.88 5.57 -24.16
CA PRO A 123 -2.93 4.67 -23.72
C PRO A 123 -2.92 3.34 -24.47
N GLU A 124 -3.41 2.28 -23.81
CA GLU A 124 -3.52 0.92 -24.37
C GLU A 124 -2.19 0.20 -24.62
N LYS A 125 -1.07 0.84 -24.38
CA LYS A 125 0.23 0.17 -24.40
C LYS A 125 0.32 -0.88 -23.30
N MET A 126 0.92 -2.02 -23.62
CA MET A 126 1.09 -3.14 -22.71
C MET A 126 2.53 -3.58 -22.64
N GLY A 127 2.92 -4.12 -21.48
CA GLY A 127 4.22 -4.72 -21.31
C GLY A 127 4.25 -5.66 -20.11
N LYS A 128 5.28 -6.50 -20.08
CA LYS A 128 5.58 -7.35 -18.93
C LYS A 128 6.62 -6.64 -18.07
N ALA A 129 6.24 -6.25 -16.85
CA ALA A 129 7.13 -5.58 -15.92
C ALA A 129 7.61 -6.53 -14.81
N SER A 130 8.84 -6.31 -14.35
CA SER A 130 9.37 -6.91 -13.14
C SER A 130 9.92 -5.80 -12.24
N VAL A 131 9.53 -5.80 -10.96
CA VAL A 131 10.07 -4.91 -9.94
C VAL A 131 10.65 -5.77 -8.84
N ARG A 132 11.91 -5.54 -8.48
CA ARG A 132 12.64 -6.28 -7.47
C ARG A 132 13.21 -5.33 -6.44
N PHE A 133 13.00 -5.67 -5.17
CA PHE A 133 13.65 -4.98 -4.06
C PHE A 133 14.88 -5.77 -3.64
N TYR A 134 16.04 -5.15 -3.72
CA TYR A 134 17.30 -5.72 -3.25
C TYR A 134 17.55 -5.24 -1.82
N LEU A 135 17.69 -6.18 -0.92
CA LEU A 135 17.80 -5.91 0.51
C LEU A 135 19.26 -5.67 0.92
N ASN A 136 19.45 -4.86 1.95
CA ASN A 136 20.73 -4.70 2.60
C ASN A 136 21.14 -5.98 3.32
N ASP A 137 22.40 -6.37 3.19
CA ASP A 137 22.96 -7.48 3.94
C ASP A 137 23.17 -7.11 5.41
N GLY A 138 22.99 -8.10 6.31
CA GLY A 138 23.29 -7.91 7.73
C GLY A 138 22.28 -7.06 8.50
N TYR A 139 21.08 -6.81 7.93
CA TYR A 139 20.04 -6.14 8.66
C TYR A 139 19.60 -6.97 9.88
N THR A 140 19.62 -6.34 11.05
CA THR A 140 19.05 -6.90 12.29
C THR A 140 17.71 -6.22 12.54
N ALA A 141 16.62 -6.98 12.60
CA ALA A 141 15.32 -6.44 12.95
C ALA A 141 15.35 -5.76 14.32
N PRO A 142 14.68 -4.60 14.50
CA PRO A 142 14.56 -4.00 15.82
C PRO A 142 13.81 -4.95 16.76
N GLU A 143 14.13 -4.87 18.04
CA GLU A 143 13.38 -5.61 19.06
C GLU A 143 11.90 -5.21 19.00
N GLU A 144 11.04 -6.20 19.10
CA GLU A 144 9.60 -5.99 19.10
C GLU A 144 9.21 -5.22 20.38
N VAL A 145 8.64 -4.03 20.19
CA VAL A 145 8.00 -3.31 21.28
C VAL A 145 6.60 -3.88 21.40
N GLU A 146 6.34 -4.64 22.47
CA GLU A 146 4.98 -5.08 22.77
C GLU A 146 4.09 -3.84 22.92
N GLU A 147 3.17 -3.65 21.97
CA GLU A 147 2.13 -2.65 22.13
C GLU A 147 1.19 -3.12 23.25
N GLU A 148 0.94 -2.24 24.23
CA GLU A 148 -0.05 -2.53 25.26
C GLU A 148 -1.41 -2.81 24.60
N ALA A 149 -1.94 -3.99 24.85
CA ALA A 149 -3.25 -4.36 24.34
C ALA A 149 -4.30 -3.35 24.80
N VAL A 150 -5.07 -2.81 23.86
CA VAL A 150 -6.11 -1.83 24.18
C VAL A 150 -7.18 -2.47 25.06
N ASP A 151 -7.28 -2.06 26.32
CA ASP A 151 -8.36 -2.50 27.19
C ASP A 151 -9.68 -1.84 26.78
N THR A 152 -10.45 -2.59 25.98
CA THR A 152 -11.77 -2.15 25.49
C THR A 152 -12.82 -1.99 26.58
N LYS A 153 -12.53 -2.43 27.82
CA LYS A 153 -13.40 -2.27 28.98
C LYS A 153 -12.98 -1.10 29.87
N SER A 154 -11.85 -0.47 29.59
CA SER A 154 -11.40 0.69 30.36
C SER A 154 -12.40 1.84 30.25
N GLU A 155 -12.54 2.60 31.33
CA GLU A 155 -13.38 3.80 31.39
C GLU A 155 -12.98 4.80 30.30
N ARG A 156 -11.69 4.94 30.04
CA ARG A 156 -11.15 5.80 29.00
C ARG A 156 -11.65 5.38 27.61
N TYR A 157 -11.59 4.08 27.28
CA TYR A 157 -12.05 3.55 26.00
C TYR A 157 -13.57 3.73 25.85
N CYS A 158 -14.35 3.38 26.88
CA CYS A 158 -15.80 3.55 26.85
C CYS A 158 -16.19 5.02 26.67
N THR A 159 -15.54 5.94 27.40
CA THR A 159 -15.77 7.39 27.26
C THR A 159 -15.43 7.89 25.86
N MET A 160 -14.35 7.39 25.26
CA MET A 160 -13.97 7.73 23.89
C MET A 160 -15.04 7.30 22.88
N ILE A 161 -15.56 6.07 23.02
CA ILE A 161 -16.64 5.56 22.16
C ILE A 161 -17.92 6.38 22.36
N GLU A 162 -18.32 6.67 23.59
CA GLU A 162 -19.49 7.50 23.88
C GLU A 162 -19.40 8.90 23.27
N ARG A 163 -18.23 9.54 23.36
CA ARG A 163 -17.99 10.85 22.74
C ARG A 163 -17.97 10.83 21.21
N SER A 164 -17.64 9.70 20.60
CA SER A 164 -17.67 9.53 19.15
C SER A 164 -19.08 9.33 18.62
N LEU A 165 -20.03 8.99 19.47
CA LEU A 165 -21.40 8.70 19.09
C LEU A 165 -22.21 9.99 18.93
N MET A 166 -22.39 10.45 17.70
CA MET A 166 -23.19 11.65 17.42
C MET A 166 -24.70 11.42 17.48
N ASN A 167 -25.15 10.25 17.04
CA ASN A 167 -26.58 9.92 16.98
C ASN A 167 -26.76 8.41 16.89
N LEU A 168 -27.64 7.85 17.74
CA LEU A 168 -28.01 6.44 17.70
C LEU A 168 -28.80 6.05 16.44
N GLY A 169 -29.42 7.03 15.79
CA GLY A 169 -30.26 6.82 14.62
C GLY A 169 -31.44 5.88 14.90
N ASN A 170 -32.06 5.39 13.84
CA ASN A 170 -33.13 4.39 13.92
C ASN A 170 -32.54 2.96 13.89
N THR A 171 -32.41 2.35 15.04
CA THR A 171 -31.82 1.02 15.22
C THR A 171 -32.80 -0.15 14.95
N TYR A 172 -34.05 0.12 14.57
CA TYR A 172 -35.08 -0.89 14.42
C TYR A 172 -34.70 -2.03 13.46
N ARG A 173 -34.13 -1.70 12.30
CA ARG A 173 -33.73 -2.71 11.31
C ARG A 173 -32.57 -3.58 11.81
N ILE A 174 -31.58 -2.98 12.48
CA ILE A 174 -30.44 -3.71 13.06
C ILE A 174 -30.95 -4.64 14.16
N ARG A 175 -31.84 -4.16 15.05
CA ARG A 175 -32.41 -4.98 16.12
C ARG A 175 -33.16 -6.20 15.53
N LYS A 176 -33.95 -5.99 14.50
CA LYS A 176 -34.65 -7.11 13.81
C LYS A 176 -33.67 -8.11 13.17
N ALA A 177 -32.55 -7.64 12.60
CA ALA A 177 -31.55 -8.53 12.05
C ALA A 177 -30.90 -9.36 13.16
N ILE A 178 -30.56 -8.74 14.29
CA ILE A 178 -29.98 -9.43 15.46
C ILE A 178 -30.98 -10.47 16.03
N GLU A 179 -32.25 -10.11 16.17
CA GLU A 179 -33.28 -11.01 16.65
C GLU A 179 -33.42 -12.23 15.72
N LYS A 180 -33.37 -12.00 14.40
CA LYS A 180 -33.40 -13.04 13.38
C LYS A 180 -32.19 -13.98 13.49
N ALA A 181 -31.01 -13.43 13.66
CA ALA A 181 -29.78 -14.21 13.86
C ALA A 181 -29.82 -15.02 15.17
N ARG A 182 -30.28 -14.43 16.27
CA ARG A 182 -30.44 -15.12 17.55
C ARG A 182 -31.49 -16.26 17.49
N ALA A 183 -32.44 -16.16 16.59
CA ALA A 183 -33.41 -17.23 16.31
C ALA A 183 -32.85 -18.30 15.35
N GLY A 184 -31.55 -18.30 15.05
CA GLY A 184 -30.92 -19.26 14.15
C GLY A 184 -31.33 -19.12 12.68
N LYS A 185 -31.90 -17.98 12.28
CA LYS A 185 -32.27 -17.70 10.90
C LYS A 185 -31.14 -17.02 10.16
N GLU A 186 -31.00 -17.32 8.89
CA GLU A 186 -30.01 -16.70 8.02
C GLU A 186 -30.21 -15.18 7.92
N VAL A 187 -29.13 -14.43 8.10
CA VAL A 187 -29.06 -12.97 7.96
C VAL A 187 -27.95 -12.63 6.99
N THR A 188 -28.29 -11.89 5.95
CA THR A 188 -27.29 -11.39 4.98
C THR A 188 -26.95 -9.94 5.30
N LEU A 189 -25.65 -9.65 5.48
CA LEU A 189 -25.12 -8.30 5.58
C LEU A 189 -24.51 -7.91 4.24
N ALA A 190 -24.99 -6.83 3.66
CA ALA A 190 -24.45 -6.27 2.43
C ALA A 190 -23.79 -4.91 2.70
N TYR A 191 -22.58 -4.74 2.21
CA TYR A 191 -21.83 -3.49 2.30
C TYR A 191 -21.69 -2.91 0.91
N ILE A 192 -22.00 -1.62 0.76
CA ILE A 192 -21.81 -0.86 -0.47
C ILE A 192 -20.95 0.34 -0.10
N GLY A 193 -19.82 0.51 -0.76
CA GLY A 193 -18.93 1.64 -0.50
C GLY A 193 -17.76 1.70 -1.49
N GLY A 194 -16.98 2.76 -1.40
CA GLY A 194 -15.75 2.96 -2.17
C GLY A 194 -14.53 2.33 -1.49
N SER A 195 -13.37 2.88 -1.76
CA SER A 195 -12.07 2.41 -1.26
C SER A 195 -11.97 2.31 0.28
N ILE A 196 -12.64 3.20 1.01
CA ILE A 196 -12.67 3.16 2.49
C ILE A 196 -13.40 1.91 2.99
N THR A 197 -14.51 1.54 2.36
CA THR A 197 -15.25 0.32 2.71
C THR A 197 -14.46 -0.94 2.34
N GLN A 198 -13.63 -0.87 1.31
CA GLN A 198 -12.69 -1.93 0.92
C GLN A 198 -11.49 -2.04 1.87
N GLY A 199 -11.27 -1.04 2.74
CA GLY A 199 -10.16 -1.00 3.67
C GLY A 199 -8.90 -0.33 3.11
N ALA A 200 -9.01 0.47 2.04
CA ALA A 200 -7.86 1.22 1.51
C ALA A 200 -7.28 2.15 2.60
N GLY A 201 -5.98 2.05 2.86
CA GLY A 201 -5.29 2.77 3.91
C GLY A 201 -5.46 2.19 5.33
N ALA A 202 -6.15 1.06 5.45
CA ALA A 202 -6.18 0.31 6.71
C ALA A 202 -5.06 -0.75 6.71
N THR A 203 -4.56 -1.07 7.89
CA THR A 203 -3.73 -2.27 8.08
C THR A 203 -4.50 -3.49 7.58
N PRO A 204 -3.85 -4.49 6.96
CA PRO A 204 -4.54 -5.67 6.49
C PRO A 204 -5.40 -6.25 7.61
N ILE A 205 -6.69 -6.34 7.36
CA ILE A 205 -7.59 -7.02 8.29
C ILE A 205 -7.17 -8.49 8.23
N ASN A 206 -6.79 -9.05 9.38
CA ASN A 206 -6.63 -10.48 9.50
C ASN A 206 -7.94 -11.12 9.07
N THR A 207 -7.95 -11.67 7.89
CA THR A 207 -9.03 -12.51 7.42
C THR A 207 -8.87 -13.87 8.10
N GLU A 208 -9.54 -14.04 9.24
CA GLU A 208 -9.91 -15.36 9.70
C GLU A 208 -11.12 -15.86 8.93
#